data_99ae6022ee6090fc8dc4d4ce920b3b2c
#
_entry.id   99ae6022ee6090fc8dc4d4ce920b3b2c
#
_cell.length_a   1.000
_cell.length_b   1.000
_cell.length_c   1.000
_cell.angle_alpha   90.00
_cell.angle_beta   90.00
_cell.angle_gamma   90.00
#
_symmetry.space_group_name_H-M   'P 1'
#
loop_
_entity.id
_entity.type
_entity.pdbx_description
1 polymer ?
#
loop_
_entity_poly.entity_id
_entity_poly.type
_entity_poly.pdbx_seq_one_letter_code
_entity_poly.pdbx_strand_id
1 'polypeptide(L)'
;MSQSTQQTQQTAQSAAVEAEADVIVVGAGPAGSTTAYHLARAGLEVLLLEKAQFPREKVCGDGLTPRAVKQLVDMGIDISEEAGWLRNKGLRIIGGGVRLELDWPELASFPDYGLVRKRADFDELLASQAEKAGAKLHQLCNVTGPVVDPRTGRITGVTAKLGEEKREVVFKAPLVVAADGNSTRLSLAMGLHRREDRPMGVAYRTYFNSPRSEDDYLESWLELWDRRSGQEKLLPGYGWIFGMGDGTSNVGLGLLNTTKSFKDIDYRELLKVWCAGMPEEWGYTPENMTEPIRGAALPMAFNRQPHYTRGFLLVGDAGGMVNPFNGEGIAYAMESGQIAAGVIVQALARQTDLGRERALEAYPTILKDIYGGYYSLGRGFVKAIGNPLVMRMAAQHGLTHPLLMKFVLKLLANLTDPQGGDAMDRIINGLAKVTPRA
;
A
#
# COMPACT_ATOMS: atom_id res chain seq x y z
N MET A 1 -5.57 -3.48 -31.61
CA MET A 1 -5.96 -2.40 -30.70
C MET A 1 -7.44 -2.56 -30.37
N SER A 2 -7.83 -2.51 -29.10
CA SER A 2 -9.24 -2.61 -28.71
C SER A 2 -10.00 -1.33 -29.11
N GLN A 3 -11.33 -1.43 -29.31
CA GLN A 3 -12.17 -0.25 -29.62
C GLN A 3 -12.01 0.89 -28.60
N SER A 4 -11.77 0.55 -27.31
CA SER A 4 -11.50 1.53 -26.25
C SER A 4 -10.17 2.30 -26.46
N THR A 5 -9.14 1.63 -26.99
CA THR A 5 -7.84 2.28 -27.28
C THR A 5 -7.93 3.23 -28.47
N GLN A 6 -8.73 2.89 -29.50
CA GLN A 6 -8.96 3.77 -30.65
C GLN A 6 -9.78 5.01 -30.26
N GLN A 7 -10.77 4.85 -29.40
CA GLN A 7 -11.60 5.96 -28.90
C GLN A 7 -10.77 6.93 -28.03
N THR A 8 -9.88 6.41 -27.18
CA THR A 8 -8.96 7.23 -26.36
C THR A 8 -7.98 8.01 -27.23
N GLN A 9 -7.47 7.44 -28.33
CA GLN A 9 -6.58 8.14 -29.25
C GLN A 9 -7.30 9.23 -30.06
N GLN A 10 -8.56 9.03 -30.46
CA GLN A 10 -9.36 10.07 -31.11
C GLN A 10 -9.66 11.25 -30.16
N THR A 11 -9.99 10.96 -28.91
CA THR A 11 -10.19 12.01 -27.89
C THR A 11 -8.90 12.80 -27.64
N ALA A 12 -7.74 12.16 -27.63
CA ALA A 12 -6.44 12.80 -27.45
C ALA A 12 -6.06 13.75 -28.61
N GLN A 13 -6.60 13.53 -29.80
CA GLN A 13 -6.35 14.41 -30.98
C GLN A 13 -7.22 15.66 -31.01
N SER A 14 -8.37 15.64 -30.32
CA SER A 14 -9.33 16.75 -30.31
C SER A 14 -9.34 17.55 -29.01
N ALA A 15 -8.85 16.98 -27.89
CA ALA A 15 -8.82 17.65 -26.60
C ALA A 15 -7.65 18.64 -26.49
N ALA A 16 -7.91 19.79 -25.84
CA ALA A 16 -6.89 20.79 -25.60
C ALA A 16 -5.80 20.26 -24.65
N VAL A 17 -4.54 20.60 -24.92
CA VAL A 17 -3.44 20.36 -24.00
C VAL A 17 -3.58 21.31 -22.81
N GLU A 18 -3.76 20.76 -21.63
CA GLU A 18 -3.95 21.52 -20.38
C GLU A 18 -2.63 21.98 -19.81
N ALA A 19 -1.65 21.05 -19.73
CA ALA A 19 -0.31 21.34 -19.25
C ALA A 19 0.70 20.30 -19.75
N GLU A 20 1.97 20.70 -19.72
CA GLU A 20 3.14 19.85 -20.00
C GLU A 20 4.09 19.87 -18.79
N ALA A 21 4.83 18.79 -18.57
CA ALA A 21 5.79 18.64 -17.48
C ALA A 21 6.85 17.59 -17.83
N ASP A 22 7.87 17.45 -16.96
CA ASP A 22 8.86 16.37 -17.09
C ASP A 22 8.23 15.02 -16.73
N VAL A 23 7.36 15.01 -15.72
CA VAL A 23 6.72 13.78 -15.20
C VAL A 23 5.27 14.03 -14.83
N ILE A 24 4.38 13.12 -15.23
CA ILE A 24 3.03 13.03 -14.72
C ILE A 24 2.97 11.90 -13.70
N VAL A 25 2.44 12.17 -12.50
CA VAL A 25 2.14 11.17 -11.47
C VAL A 25 0.62 11.05 -11.33
N VAL A 26 0.07 9.86 -11.53
CA VAL A 26 -1.37 9.61 -11.52
C VAL A 26 -1.78 8.96 -10.20
N GLY A 27 -2.53 9.69 -9.37
CA GLY A 27 -2.96 9.33 -8.02
C GLY A 27 -2.11 9.98 -6.94
N ALA A 28 -2.74 10.77 -6.05
CA ALA A 28 -2.10 11.46 -4.93
C ALA A 28 -2.31 10.72 -3.59
N GLY A 29 -2.22 9.39 -3.60
CA GLY A 29 -2.04 8.57 -2.40
C GLY A 29 -0.58 8.50 -1.97
N PRO A 30 -0.21 7.66 -0.97
CA PRO A 30 1.14 7.60 -0.44
C PRO A 30 2.23 7.40 -1.49
N ALA A 31 2.02 6.51 -2.47
CA ALA A 31 2.99 6.27 -3.55
C ALA A 31 3.19 7.51 -4.43
N GLY A 32 2.09 8.11 -4.89
CA GLY A 32 2.17 9.23 -5.84
C GLY A 32 2.66 10.51 -5.19
N SER A 33 2.16 10.84 -4.00
CA SER A 33 2.62 12.03 -3.27
C SER A 33 4.10 11.95 -2.90
N THR A 34 4.59 10.76 -2.46
CA THR A 34 6.02 10.56 -2.21
C THR A 34 6.85 10.67 -3.49
N THR A 35 6.38 10.06 -4.59
CA THR A 35 7.06 10.19 -5.89
C THR A 35 7.15 11.65 -6.32
N ALA A 36 6.03 12.38 -6.29
CA ALA A 36 5.96 13.78 -6.69
C ALA A 36 6.83 14.67 -5.80
N TYR A 37 6.83 14.44 -4.48
CA TYR A 37 7.69 15.13 -3.53
C TYR A 37 9.18 15.02 -3.92
N HIS A 38 9.67 13.80 -4.08
CA HIS A 38 11.10 13.58 -4.38
C HIS A 38 11.50 14.11 -5.77
N LEU A 39 10.63 14.00 -6.77
CA LEU A 39 10.87 14.57 -8.12
C LEU A 39 10.93 16.09 -8.07
N ALA A 40 9.96 16.74 -7.43
CA ALA A 40 9.91 18.20 -7.29
C ALA A 40 11.10 18.73 -6.48
N ARG A 41 11.48 18.04 -5.38
CA ARG A 41 12.71 18.35 -4.62
C ARG A 41 13.99 18.26 -5.45
N ALA A 42 14.01 17.43 -6.48
CA ALA A 42 15.10 17.32 -7.44
C ALA A 42 15.05 18.39 -8.57
N GLY A 43 14.07 19.30 -8.53
CA GLY A 43 13.92 20.40 -9.47
C GLY A 43 13.20 20.07 -10.77
N LEU A 44 12.49 18.94 -10.83
CA LEU A 44 11.70 18.55 -12.01
C LEU A 44 10.31 19.19 -11.97
N GLU A 45 9.76 19.50 -13.15
CA GLU A 45 8.35 19.86 -13.28
C GLU A 45 7.47 18.64 -13.17
N VAL A 46 6.59 18.60 -12.16
CA VAL A 46 5.74 17.44 -11.83
C VAL A 46 4.28 17.83 -11.80
N LEU A 47 3.46 17.11 -12.57
CA LEU A 47 2.01 17.16 -12.47
C LEU A 47 1.53 15.97 -11.63
N LEU A 48 0.88 16.24 -10.48
CA LEU A 48 0.27 15.25 -9.61
C LEU A 48 -1.26 15.28 -9.81
N LEU A 49 -1.82 14.21 -10.39
CA LEU A 49 -3.21 14.18 -10.81
C LEU A 49 -4.02 13.28 -9.85
N GLU A 50 -5.01 13.86 -9.14
CA GLU A 50 -5.89 13.12 -8.21
C GLU A 50 -7.35 13.25 -8.66
N LYS A 51 -8.04 12.10 -8.76
CA LYS A 51 -9.45 12.05 -9.21
C LYS A 51 -10.45 12.62 -8.23
N ALA A 52 -10.13 12.59 -6.94
CA ALA A 52 -10.96 13.09 -5.85
C ALA A 52 -10.50 14.49 -5.41
N GLN A 53 -11.31 15.13 -4.60
CA GLN A 53 -10.94 16.29 -3.81
C GLN A 53 -10.58 15.82 -2.40
N PHE A 54 -9.55 16.40 -1.81
CA PHE A 54 -9.18 16.17 -0.40
C PHE A 54 -10.07 17.01 0.54
N PRO A 55 -10.31 16.51 1.78
CA PRO A 55 -9.96 15.18 2.29
C PRO A 55 -10.80 14.08 1.63
N ARG A 56 -10.22 12.89 1.44
CA ARG A 56 -10.91 11.79 0.78
C ARG A 56 -10.71 10.45 1.49
N GLU A 57 -11.77 9.64 1.44
CA GLU A 57 -11.80 8.31 2.02
C GLU A 57 -10.93 7.31 1.24
N LYS A 58 -10.24 6.44 1.97
CA LYS A 58 -9.53 5.28 1.44
C LYS A 58 -9.53 4.14 2.44
N VAL A 59 -9.97 2.96 2.03
CA VAL A 59 -9.96 1.76 2.89
C VAL A 59 -8.53 1.41 3.31
N CYS A 60 -8.30 1.40 4.63
CA CYS A 60 -7.02 1.13 5.28
C CYS A 60 -7.24 0.82 6.76
N GLY A 61 -6.28 0.17 7.42
CA GLY A 61 -6.21 0.07 8.87
C GLY A 61 -5.65 1.33 9.54
N ASP A 62 -5.07 2.27 8.75
CA ASP A 62 -4.52 3.55 9.19
C ASP A 62 -3.28 3.46 10.10
N GLY A 63 -2.86 2.25 10.47
CA GLY A 63 -1.65 2.00 11.24
C GLY A 63 -0.40 2.08 10.34
N LEU A 64 0.62 2.74 10.86
CA LEU A 64 1.93 2.92 10.24
C LEU A 64 2.98 2.20 11.06
N THR A 65 3.72 1.31 10.43
CA THR A 65 4.88 0.64 11.05
C THR A 65 6.09 1.60 11.10
N PRO A 66 7.12 1.30 11.88
CA PRO A 66 8.38 2.07 11.88
C PRO A 66 8.94 2.33 10.49
N ARG A 67 8.73 1.41 9.55
CA ARG A 67 9.15 1.53 8.16
C ARG A 67 8.45 2.69 7.42
N ALA A 68 7.15 2.85 7.62
CA ALA A 68 6.39 3.97 7.09
C ALA A 68 6.76 5.29 7.78
N VAL A 69 6.96 5.25 9.10
CA VAL A 69 7.38 6.44 9.89
C VAL A 69 8.70 7.00 9.38
N LYS A 70 9.67 6.12 9.06
CA LYS A 70 10.94 6.55 8.45
C LYS A 70 10.71 7.39 7.20
N GLN A 71 9.78 7.01 6.33
CA GLN A 71 9.47 7.77 5.11
C GLN A 71 8.91 9.16 5.43
N LEU A 72 8.10 9.30 6.49
CA LEU A 72 7.59 10.60 6.92
C LEU A 72 8.72 11.49 7.41
N VAL A 73 9.65 10.95 8.21
CA VAL A 73 10.85 11.66 8.69
C VAL A 73 11.72 12.10 7.50
N ASP A 74 11.97 11.21 6.55
CA ASP A 74 12.77 11.50 5.36
C ASP A 74 12.14 12.61 4.48
N MET A 75 10.80 12.73 4.50
CA MET A 75 10.06 13.80 3.82
C MET A 75 9.96 15.10 4.65
N GLY A 76 10.47 15.12 5.88
CA GLY A 76 10.38 16.29 6.76
C GLY A 76 8.97 16.62 7.23
N ILE A 77 8.11 15.59 7.37
CA ILE A 77 6.75 15.74 7.87
C ILE A 77 6.80 15.85 9.39
N ASP A 78 6.06 16.81 9.95
CA ASP A 78 5.89 16.93 11.40
C ASP A 78 5.08 15.73 11.92
N ILE A 79 5.73 14.92 12.76
CA ILE A 79 5.17 13.70 13.36
C ILE A 79 4.99 13.83 14.87
N SER A 80 4.95 15.05 15.40
CA SER A 80 4.66 15.32 16.80
C SER A 80 3.20 14.95 17.16
N GLU A 81 2.94 14.76 18.44
CA GLU A 81 1.57 14.50 18.92
C GLU A 81 0.67 15.72 18.69
N GLU A 82 1.23 16.93 18.82
CA GLU A 82 0.54 18.20 18.55
C GLU A 82 0.09 18.31 17.08
N ALA A 83 0.76 17.63 16.17
CA ALA A 83 0.36 17.53 14.77
C ALA A 83 -0.77 16.49 14.53
N GLY A 84 -1.33 15.88 15.58
CA GLY A 84 -2.47 14.97 15.52
C GLY A 84 -2.10 13.51 15.19
N TRP A 85 -0.92 13.06 15.60
CA TRP A 85 -0.50 11.66 15.48
C TRP A 85 -0.68 10.91 16.80
N LEU A 86 -1.26 9.71 16.72
CA LEU A 86 -1.21 8.75 17.82
C LEU A 86 0.01 7.84 17.63
N ARG A 87 0.91 7.77 18.63
CA ARG A 87 2.03 6.83 18.62
C ARG A 87 1.59 5.46 19.07
N ASN A 88 2.13 4.42 18.41
CA ASN A 88 1.99 3.05 18.89
C ASN A 88 3.37 2.42 19.17
N LYS A 89 3.41 1.61 20.23
CA LYS A 89 4.62 0.96 20.73
C LYS A 89 4.97 -0.33 20.04
N GLY A 90 3.96 -0.98 19.40
CA GLY A 90 4.15 -2.31 18.85
C GLY A 90 2.87 -2.97 18.38
N LEU A 91 2.93 -4.30 18.31
CA LEU A 91 1.78 -5.14 17.99
C LEU A 91 1.27 -5.84 19.25
N ARG A 92 -0.05 -5.85 19.41
CA ARG A 92 -0.75 -6.77 20.33
C ARG A 92 -1.36 -7.89 19.51
N ILE A 93 -0.96 -9.13 19.78
CA ILE A 93 -1.39 -10.31 19.04
C ILE A 93 -2.31 -11.14 19.94
N ILE A 94 -3.50 -11.48 19.44
CA ILE A 94 -4.50 -12.31 20.10
C ILE A 94 -4.72 -13.57 19.25
N GLY A 95 -4.63 -14.74 19.89
CA GLY A 95 -4.88 -16.03 19.22
C GLY A 95 -4.52 -17.21 20.11
N GLY A 96 -5.10 -18.38 19.91
CA GLY A 96 -4.81 -19.60 20.69
C GLY A 96 -5.04 -19.46 22.19
N GLY A 97 -5.90 -18.52 22.62
CA GLY A 97 -6.11 -18.17 24.03
C GLY A 97 -5.01 -17.31 24.65
N VAL A 98 -4.05 -16.86 23.87
CA VAL A 98 -2.91 -16.03 24.32
C VAL A 98 -3.08 -14.59 23.86
N ARG A 99 -2.74 -13.64 24.74
CA ARG A 99 -2.55 -12.21 24.42
C ARG A 99 -1.06 -11.91 24.62
N LEU A 100 -0.42 -11.43 23.57
CA LEU A 100 1.00 -11.12 23.56
C LEU A 100 1.20 -9.70 23.06
N GLU A 101 1.93 -8.88 23.81
CA GLU A 101 2.38 -7.55 23.42
C GLU A 101 3.85 -7.61 23.02
N LEU A 102 4.16 -7.07 21.84
CA LEU A 102 5.50 -7.05 21.26
C LEU A 102 5.81 -5.62 20.84
N ASP A 103 6.75 -5.00 21.53
CA ASP A 103 7.25 -3.69 21.16
C ASP A 103 8.00 -3.75 19.84
N TRP A 104 7.97 -2.64 19.09
CA TRP A 104 8.78 -2.50 17.89
C TRP A 104 10.26 -2.69 18.21
N PRO A 105 11.04 -3.37 17.36
CA PRO A 105 12.46 -3.59 17.64
C PRO A 105 13.24 -2.29 17.57
N GLU A 106 14.20 -2.12 18.48
CA GLU A 106 15.22 -1.07 18.38
C GLU A 106 16.18 -1.41 17.24
N LEU A 107 16.20 -0.57 16.20
CA LEU A 107 16.99 -0.72 14.98
C LEU A 107 17.70 0.58 14.64
N ALA A 108 18.90 0.48 14.07
CA ALA A 108 19.61 1.67 13.59
C ALA A 108 18.94 2.30 12.36
N SER A 109 18.22 1.49 11.56
CA SER A 109 17.64 1.90 10.29
C SER A 109 16.21 2.45 10.38
N PHE A 110 15.51 2.22 11.50
CA PHE A 110 14.09 2.56 11.67
C PHE A 110 13.83 3.08 13.08
N PRO A 111 12.86 3.99 13.29
CA PRO A 111 12.39 4.34 14.62
C PRO A 111 11.81 3.12 15.35
N ASP A 112 11.76 3.18 16.68
CA ASP A 112 11.24 2.15 17.58
C ASP A 112 9.76 2.35 17.93
N TYR A 113 9.03 3.10 17.11
CA TYR A 113 7.60 3.36 17.24
C TYR A 113 6.90 3.39 15.87
N GLY A 114 5.61 3.09 15.90
CA GLY A 114 4.70 3.32 14.79
C GLY A 114 3.81 4.54 15.05
N LEU A 115 2.98 4.87 14.06
CA LEU A 115 2.02 5.98 14.12
C LEU A 115 0.65 5.51 13.64
N VAL A 116 -0.38 6.28 13.99
CA VAL A 116 -1.74 6.10 13.45
C VAL A 116 -2.26 7.45 13.00
N ARG A 117 -2.92 7.46 11.82
CA ARG A 117 -3.64 8.62 11.30
C ARG A 117 -4.63 8.18 10.23
N LYS A 118 -5.86 8.72 10.27
CA LYS A 118 -6.88 8.44 9.24
C LYS A 118 -6.39 8.80 7.85
N ARG A 119 -6.64 7.91 6.89
CA ARG A 119 -6.22 8.10 5.50
C ARG A 119 -6.76 9.37 4.83
N ALA A 120 -7.90 9.87 5.28
CA ALA A 120 -8.41 11.15 4.79
C ALA A 120 -7.40 12.28 5.00
N ASP A 121 -6.93 12.43 6.25
CA ASP A 121 -5.97 13.46 6.63
C ASP A 121 -4.54 13.12 6.17
N PHE A 122 -4.17 11.84 6.26
CA PHE A 122 -2.84 11.37 5.89
C PHE A 122 -2.51 11.60 4.42
N ASP A 123 -3.44 11.25 3.52
CA ASP A 123 -3.21 11.41 2.08
C ASP A 123 -3.16 12.90 1.69
N GLU A 124 -3.99 13.75 2.29
CA GLU A 124 -3.96 15.19 2.11
C GLU A 124 -2.64 15.81 2.59
N LEU A 125 -2.16 15.39 3.78
CA LEU A 125 -0.87 15.82 4.33
C LEU A 125 0.28 15.50 3.37
N LEU A 126 0.33 14.27 2.83
CA LEU A 126 1.35 13.87 1.86
C LEU A 126 1.27 14.65 0.56
N ALA A 127 0.05 14.89 0.04
CA ALA A 127 -0.16 15.66 -1.17
C ALA A 127 0.28 17.12 -0.98
N SER A 128 -0.10 17.74 0.13
CA SER A 128 0.34 19.10 0.50
C SER A 128 1.85 19.21 0.64
N GLN A 129 2.50 18.16 1.18
CA GLN A 129 3.97 18.13 1.27
C GLN A 129 4.62 18.08 -0.12
N ALA A 130 4.02 17.35 -1.07
CA ALA A 130 4.48 17.34 -2.46
C ALA A 130 4.28 18.72 -3.13
N GLU A 131 3.16 19.41 -2.90
CA GLU A 131 2.92 20.76 -3.39
C GLU A 131 3.93 21.78 -2.82
N LYS A 132 4.18 21.72 -1.52
CA LYS A 132 5.22 22.56 -0.87
C LYS A 132 6.61 22.33 -1.46
N ALA A 133 6.88 21.13 -1.96
CA ALA A 133 8.13 20.81 -2.65
C ALA A 133 8.18 21.31 -4.10
N GLY A 134 7.05 21.76 -4.67
CA GLY A 134 6.95 22.32 -6.02
C GLY A 134 6.13 21.50 -7.03
N ALA A 135 5.55 20.36 -6.63
CA ALA A 135 4.65 19.60 -7.50
C ALA A 135 3.33 20.37 -7.72
N LYS A 136 2.80 20.31 -8.94
CA LYS A 136 1.50 20.94 -9.29
C LYS A 136 0.37 19.92 -9.10
N LEU A 137 -0.40 20.01 -8.02
CA LEU A 137 -1.53 19.13 -7.73
C LEU A 137 -2.78 19.57 -8.48
N HIS A 138 -3.36 18.66 -9.25
CA HIS A 138 -4.68 18.82 -9.88
C HIS A 138 -5.65 17.83 -9.25
N GLN A 139 -6.53 18.33 -8.39
CA GLN A 139 -7.65 17.57 -7.83
C GLN A 139 -8.83 17.55 -8.81
N LEU A 140 -9.81 16.66 -8.57
CA LEU A 140 -10.94 16.43 -9.49
C LEU A 140 -10.48 16.13 -10.92
N CYS A 141 -9.29 15.50 -11.04
CA CYS A 141 -8.66 15.15 -12.30
C CYS A 141 -8.66 13.62 -12.50
N ASN A 142 -9.71 13.12 -13.13
CA ASN A 142 -9.88 11.70 -13.38
C ASN A 142 -9.19 11.30 -14.69
N VAL A 143 -8.00 10.69 -14.59
CA VAL A 143 -7.28 10.13 -15.75
C VAL A 143 -8.08 9.00 -16.37
N THR A 144 -8.32 9.08 -17.67
CA THR A 144 -9.17 8.18 -18.45
C THR A 144 -8.38 7.20 -19.33
N GLY A 145 -7.16 7.58 -19.75
CA GLY A 145 -6.32 6.72 -20.57
C GLY A 145 -4.94 7.28 -20.86
N PRO A 146 -4.04 6.47 -21.44
CA PRO A 146 -2.72 6.91 -21.88
C PRO A 146 -2.80 7.59 -23.25
N VAL A 147 -1.95 8.59 -23.46
CA VAL A 147 -1.56 9.08 -24.79
C VAL A 147 -0.29 8.37 -25.19
N VAL A 148 -0.32 7.68 -26.33
CA VAL A 148 0.78 6.78 -26.76
C VAL A 148 1.21 7.17 -28.17
N ASP A 149 2.53 7.28 -28.40
CA ASP A 149 3.10 7.40 -29.74
C ASP A 149 2.81 6.12 -30.53
N PRO A 150 2.07 6.19 -31.66
CA PRO A 150 1.65 5.00 -32.39
C PRO A 150 2.82 4.23 -33.06
N ARG A 151 3.97 4.87 -33.25
CA ARG A 151 5.14 4.25 -33.90
C ARG A 151 5.99 3.47 -32.90
N THR A 152 6.16 4.02 -31.68
CA THR A 152 7.07 3.45 -30.67
C THR A 152 6.32 2.71 -29.55
N GLY A 153 5.02 2.96 -29.39
CA GLY A 153 4.23 2.50 -28.26
C GLY A 153 4.64 3.16 -26.93
N ARG A 154 5.43 4.25 -26.97
CA ARG A 154 5.86 5.00 -25.80
C ARG A 154 4.72 5.89 -25.30
N ILE A 155 4.52 5.93 -23.97
CA ILE A 155 3.61 6.88 -23.38
C ILE A 155 4.19 8.30 -23.50
N THR A 156 3.33 9.26 -23.85
CA THR A 156 3.67 10.67 -24.05
C THR A 156 2.75 11.61 -23.27
N GLY A 157 1.85 11.05 -22.47
CA GLY A 157 0.91 11.79 -21.65
C GLY A 157 -0.29 10.96 -21.24
N VAL A 158 -1.31 11.66 -20.76
CA VAL A 158 -2.58 11.06 -20.36
C VAL A 158 -3.75 11.92 -20.80
N THR A 159 -4.90 11.28 -21.08
CA THR A 159 -6.20 11.94 -21.18
C THR A 159 -6.88 11.96 -19.81
N ALA A 160 -7.60 13.02 -19.50
CA ALA A 160 -8.31 13.13 -18.23
C ALA A 160 -9.63 13.91 -18.38
N LYS A 161 -10.49 13.74 -17.38
CA LYS A 161 -11.68 14.59 -17.15
C LYS A 161 -11.38 15.46 -15.94
N LEU A 162 -11.31 16.77 -16.15
CA LEU A 162 -10.90 17.77 -15.17
C LEU A 162 -12.10 18.59 -14.66
N GLY A 163 -12.13 18.80 -13.36
CA GLY A 163 -13.13 19.60 -12.67
C GLY A 163 -14.50 18.91 -12.54
N GLU A 164 -15.43 19.58 -11.89
CA GLU A 164 -16.81 19.10 -11.71
C GLU A 164 -17.54 18.94 -13.05
N GLU A 165 -17.25 19.82 -14.01
CA GLU A 165 -17.80 19.79 -15.38
C GLU A 165 -17.24 18.63 -16.22
N LYS A 166 -16.22 17.92 -15.73
CA LYS A 166 -15.57 16.79 -16.41
C LYS A 166 -15.06 17.14 -17.79
N ARG A 167 -14.47 18.36 -17.94
CA ARG A 167 -13.87 18.82 -19.19
C ARG A 167 -12.78 17.86 -19.65
N GLU A 168 -12.84 17.40 -20.88
CA GLU A 168 -11.83 16.51 -21.46
C GLU A 168 -10.56 17.31 -21.79
N VAL A 169 -9.44 16.84 -21.25
CA VAL A 169 -8.12 17.49 -21.37
C VAL A 169 -7.02 16.47 -21.60
N VAL A 170 -5.88 16.94 -22.09
CA VAL A 170 -4.66 16.16 -22.25
C VAL A 170 -3.55 16.80 -21.42
N PHE A 171 -2.85 15.97 -20.64
CA PHE A 171 -1.59 16.34 -20.00
C PHE A 171 -0.46 15.60 -20.72
N LYS A 172 0.64 16.31 -21.01
CA LYS A 172 1.79 15.74 -21.71
C LYS A 172 3.02 15.66 -20.82
N ALA A 173 3.71 14.53 -20.89
CA ALA A 173 5.01 14.32 -20.28
C ALA A 173 5.71 13.12 -20.95
N PRO A 174 7.06 13.13 -21.05
CA PRO A 174 7.82 11.98 -21.54
C PRO A 174 7.78 10.77 -20.60
N LEU A 175 7.41 10.97 -19.33
CA LEU A 175 7.33 9.94 -18.30
C LEU A 175 6.01 10.04 -17.54
N VAL A 176 5.40 8.88 -17.31
CA VAL A 176 4.15 8.76 -16.53
C VAL A 176 4.31 7.70 -15.46
N VAL A 177 4.00 8.06 -14.21
CA VAL A 177 4.02 7.16 -13.06
C VAL A 177 2.59 6.83 -12.66
N ALA A 178 2.21 5.56 -12.73
CA ALA A 178 0.94 5.07 -12.21
C ALA A 178 1.05 4.81 -10.71
N ALA A 179 0.37 5.63 -9.91
CA ALA A 179 0.19 5.53 -8.48
C ALA A 179 -1.31 5.48 -8.10
N ASP A 180 -2.15 5.08 -9.06
CA ASP A 180 -3.61 5.09 -9.00
C ASP A 180 -4.21 3.88 -8.25
N GLY A 181 -3.36 3.19 -7.49
CA GLY A 181 -3.73 2.14 -6.56
C GLY A 181 -4.14 0.84 -7.25
N ASN A 182 -4.86 0.00 -6.51
CA ASN A 182 -5.21 -1.35 -6.94
C ASN A 182 -6.03 -1.42 -8.25
N SER A 183 -6.92 -0.45 -8.48
CA SER A 183 -7.79 -0.46 -9.67
C SER A 183 -7.09 -0.07 -10.97
N THR A 184 -5.95 0.55 -10.87
CA THR A 184 -5.06 1.06 -11.93
C THR A 184 -5.54 0.86 -13.39
N ARG A 185 -6.46 1.72 -13.80
CA ARG A 185 -7.03 1.69 -15.15
C ARG A 185 -5.99 1.98 -16.23
N LEU A 186 -5.05 2.85 -15.88
CA LEU A 186 -3.96 3.23 -16.78
C LEU A 186 -3.06 2.04 -17.11
N SER A 187 -2.71 1.22 -16.09
CA SER A 187 -1.95 -0.02 -16.33
C SER A 187 -2.69 -0.99 -17.24
N LEU A 188 -4.00 -1.15 -17.05
CA LEU A 188 -4.82 -2.03 -17.90
C LEU A 188 -4.85 -1.52 -19.34
N ALA A 189 -4.97 -0.20 -19.55
CA ALA A 189 -4.93 0.41 -20.88
C ALA A 189 -3.57 0.27 -21.57
N MET A 190 -2.48 0.19 -20.77
CA MET A 190 -1.12 -0.13 -21.24
C MET A 190 -0.87 -1.64 -21.42
N GLY A 191 -1.88 -2.49 -21.26
CA GLY A 191 -1.77 -3.94 -21.41
C GLY A 191 -1.16 -4.68 -20.23
N LEU A 192 -0.99 -4.01 -19.09
CA LEU A 192 -0.38 -4.59 -17.89
C LEU A 192 -1.48 -5.17 -16.99
N HIS A 193 -1.65 -6.49 -17.05
CA HIS A 193 -2.64 -7.22 -16.26
C HIS A 193 -2.03 -7.78 -14.97
N ARG A 194 -2.89 -8.11 -14.01
CA ARG A 194 -2.47 -8.81 -12.79
C ARG A 194 -2.04 -10.23 -13.12
N ARG A 195 -1.07 -10.70 -12.37
CA ARG A 195 -0.61 -12.09 -12.39
C ARG A 195 -1.49 -12.92 -11.46
N GLU A 196 -2.00 -14.02 -11.96
CA GLU A 196 -2.84 -14.94 -11.18
C GLU A 196 -2.02 -15.83 -10.23
N ASP A 197 -0.72 -16.02 -10.51
CA ASP A 197 0.22 -16.81 -9.70
C ASP A 197 0.74 -16.06 -8.46
N ARG A 198 0.23 -14.85 -8.22
CA ARG A 198 0.61 -14.01 -7.07
C ARG A 198 -0.53 -13.89 -6.07
N PRO A 199 -0.21 -13.80 -4.77
CA PRO A 199 -1.23 -13.65 -3.74
C PRO A 199 -1.97 -12.32 -3.87
N MET A 200 -3.21 -12.35 -3.44
CA MET A 200 -4.05 -11.19 -3.25
C MET A 200 -4.85 -11.36 -1.97
N GLY A 201 -5.06 -10.27 -1.27
CA GLY A 201 -5.97 -10.19 -0.14
C GLY A 201 -7.14 -9.26 -0.42
N VAL A 202 -8.09 -9.29 0.49
CA VAL A 202 -9.11 -8.24 0.64
C VAL A 202 -9.11 -7.78 2.07
N ALA A 203 -9.39 -6.49 2.27
CA ALA A 203 -9.58 -5.89 3.59
C ALA A 203 -10.95 -5.22 3.64
N TYR A 204 -11.66 -5.39 4.76
CA TYR A 204 -12.91 -4.70 5.06
C TYR A 204 -12.80 -4.04 6.42
N ARG A 205 -13.26 -2.79 6.54
CA ARG A 205 -13.17 -2.06 7.80
C ARG A 205 -14.30 -1.04 7.97
N THR A 206 -14.48 -0.61 9.19
CA THR A 206 -15.26 0.55 9.59
C THR A 206 -14.61 1.23 10.79
N TYR A 207 -15.18 2.34 11.24
CA TYR A 207 -14.80 2.98 12.50
C TYR A 207 -15.96 2.93 13.49
N PHE A 208 -15.60 2.85 14.77
CA PHE A 208 -16.55 2.91 15.87
C PHE A 208 -16.12 3.97 16.88
N ASN A 209 -17.08 4.70 17.46
CA ASN A 209 -16.83 5.41 18.70
C ASN A 209 -16.48 4.37 19.78
N SER A 210 -15.34 4.51 20.44
CA SER A 210 -14.81 3.48 21.32
C SER A 210 -13.91 4.07 22.40
N PRO A 211 -14.01 3.58 23.66
CA PRO A 211 -13.08 3.94 24.73
C PRO A 211 -11.64 3.46 24.46
N ARG A 212 -11.44 2.63 23.44
CA ARG A 212 -10.11 2.14 23.02
C ARG A 212 -9.44 3.02 21.98
N SER A 213 -9.91 4.26 21.81
CA SER A 213 -9.35 5.21 20.84
C SER A 213 -7.87 5.56 21.09
N GLU A 214 -7.44 5.49 22.35
CA GLU A 214 -6.06 5.83 22.77
C GLU A 214 -5.16 4.59 22.95
N ASP A 215 -5.58 3.42 22.44
CA ASP A 215 -4.78 2.19 22.56
C ASP A 215 -3.46 2.35 21.79
N ASP A 216 -2.35 2.19 22.49
CA ASP A 216 -1.00 2.42 22.00
C ASP A 216 -0.33 1.17 21.38
N TYR A 217 -1.11 0.10 21.13
CA TYR A 217 -0.71 -1.07 20.37
C TYR A 217 -1.61 -1.28 19.15
N LEU A 218 -1.03 -1.65 18.03
CA LEU A 218 -1.80 -2.15 16.88
C LEU A 218 -2.24 -3.58 17.19
N GLU A 219 -3.52 -3.78 17.49
CA GLU A 219 -4.04 -5.09 17.90
C GLU A 219 -4.42 -5.93 16.68
N SER A 220 -3.98 -7.21 16.66
CA SER A 220 -4.23 -8.18 15.60
C SER A 220 -4.76 -9.49 16.16
N TRP A 221 -5.88 -9.97 15.64
CA TRP A 221 -6.56 -11.22 16.00
C TRP A 221 -6.32 -12.27 14.93
N LEU A 222 -5.52 -13.28 15.24
CA LEU A 222 -5.08 -14.28 14.26
C LEU A 222 -6.12 -15.35 13.95
N GLU A 223 -7.20 -15.47 14.74
CA GLU A 223 -8.24 -16.47 14.58
C GLU A 223 -9.54 -15.81 14.12
N LEU A 224 -9.76 -15.79 12.80
CA LEU A 224 -11.05 -15.42 12.22
C LEU A 224 -11.84 -16.69 11.90
N TRP A 225 -12.99 -16.84 12.55
CA TRP A 225 -13.84 -17.99 12.39
C TRP A 225 -15.09 -17.65 11.57
N ASP A 226 -15.32 -18.40 10.48
CA ASP A 226 -16.62 -18.39 9.79
C ASP A 226 -17.53 -19.41 10.46
N ARG A 227 -18.58 -18.91 11.11
CA ARG A 227 -19.59 -19.70 11.86
C ARG A 227 -20.94 -19.77 11.16
N ARG A 228 -21.08 -19.19 9.97
CA ARG A 228 -22.38 -19.01 9.29
C ARG A 228 -22.99 -20.30 8.76
N SER A 229 -22.21 -21.32 8.48
CA SER A 229 -22.69 -22.61 7.93
C SER A 229 -22.98 -23.67 8.98
N GLY A 230 -22.99 -23.34 10.27
CA GLY A 230 -23.10 -24.32 11.35
C GLY A 230 -21.84 -25.14 11.59
N GLN A 231 -20.80 -24.97 10.80
CA GLN A 231 -19.45 -25.51 11.02
C GLN A 231 -18.48 -24.36 11.21
N GLU A 232 -17.70 -24.42 12.28
CA GLU A 232 -16.65 -23.45 12.52
C GLU A 232 -15.48 -23.69 11.55
N LYS A 233 -15.19 -22.70 10.72
CA LYS A 233 -14.08 -22.75 9.77
C LYS A 233 -13.11 -21.61 10.06
N LEU A 234 -11.86 -21.95 10.39
CA LEU A 234 -10.78 -20.98 10.51
C LEU A 234 -10.42 -20.43 9.11
N LEU A 235 -10.42 -19.10 8.97
CA LEU A 235 -10.13 -18.39 7.73
C LEU A 235 -8.67 -17.94 7.68
N PRO A 236 -8.02 -17.92 6.49
CA PRO A 236 -6.65 -17.45 6.31
C PRO A 236 -6.59 -15.92 6.30
N GLY A 237 -6.49 -15.34 7.48
CA GLY A 237 -6.47 -13.90 7.66
C GLY A 237 -6.40 -13.51 9.12
N TYR A 238 -6.63 -12.25 9.39
CA TYR A 238 -6.66 -11.69 10.74
C TYR A 238 -7.66 -10.53 10.84
N GLY A 239 -8.16 -10.29 12.05
CA GLY A 239 -8.88 -9.06 12.40
C GLY A 239 -7.93 -8.05 13.03
N TRP A 240 -8.27 -6.77 12.95
CA TRP A 240 -7.51 -5.73 13.63
C TRP A 240 -8.41 -4.74 14.36
N ILE A 241 -7.86 -4.16 15.41
CA ILE A 241 -8.44 -3.08 16.21
C ILE A 241 -7.34 -2.06 16.48
N PHE A 242 -7.44 -0.87 15.91
CA PHE A 242 -6.46 0.20 16.07
C PHE A 242 -7.14 1.44 16.64
N GLY A 243 -6.63 1.95 17.76
CA GLY A 243 -7.03 3.26 18.29
C GLY A 243 -6.62 4.37 17.31
N MET A 244 -7.46 5.39 17.19
CA MET A 244 -7.21 6.50 16.24
C MET A 244 -6.81 7.81 16.92
N GLY A 245 -6.88 7.90 18.26
CA GLY A 245 -6.58 9.11 19.01
C GLY A 245 -7.66 10.21 18.96
N ASP A 246 -8.79 9.96 18.31
CA ASP A 246 -9.86 10.94 18.05
C ASP A 246 -11.23 10.50 18.60
N GLY A 247 -11.24 9.60 19.57
CA GLY A 247 -12.46 9.01 20.11
C GLY A 247 -12.94 7.78 19.33
N THR A 248 -12.28 7.42 18.23
CA THR A 248 -12.69 6.28 17.40
C THR A 248 -11.64 5.16 17.37
N SER A 249 -12.09 3.94 17.03
CA SER A 249 -11.21 2.82 16.66
C SER A 249 -11.47 2.39 15.22
N ASN A 250 -10.41 2.13 14.45
CA ASN A 250 -10.48 1.46 13.17
C ASN A 250 -10.54 -0.06 13.40
N VAL A 251 -11.64 -0.68 13.01
CA VAL A 251 -11.88 -2.11 13.20
C VAL A 251 -12.11 -2.77 11.86
N GLY A 252 -11.37 -3.83 11.59
CA GLY A 252 -11.49 -4.49 10.31
C GLY A 252 -10.95 -5.91 10.29
N LEU A 253 -11.01 -6.51 9.12
CA LEU A 253 -10.46 -7.84 8.84
C LEU A 253 -9.83 -7.89 7.46
N GLY A 254 -8.80 -8.72 7.34
CA GLY A 254 -8.10 -9.01 6.10
C GLY A 254 -8.06 -10.51 5.84
N LEU A 255 -8.37 -10.93 4.63
CA LEU A 255 -8.30 -12.33 4.22
C LEU A 255 -7.50 -12.50 2.91
N LEU A 256 -6.79 -13.63 2.84
CA LEU A 256 -6.06 -14.05 1.64
C LEU A 256 -6.95 -14.88 0.71
N ASN A 257 -6.71 -14.76 -0.59
CA ASN A 257 -7.43 -15.50 -1.63
C ASN A 257 -7.02 -16.98 -1.76
N THR A 258 -6.48 -17.58 -0.69
CA THR A 258 -6.00 -18.98 -0.67
C THR A 258 -7.09 -20.00 -0.38
N THR A 259 -8.27 -19.58 0.08
CA THR A 259 -9.41 -20.46 0.33
C THR A 259 -10.34 -20.57 -0.88
N LYS A 260 -10.88 -21.77 -1.14
CA LYS A 260 -11.85 -22.00 -2.21
C LYS A 260 -13.13 -21.17 -2.05
N SER A 261 -13.55 -20.92 -0.80
CA SER A 261 -14.72 -20.12 -0.47
C SER A 261 -14.49 -18.60 -0.46
N PHE A 262 -13.34 -18.13 -0.90
CA PHE A 262 -12.99 -16.71 -0.87
C PHE A 262 -14.04 -15.81 -1.55
N LYS A 263 -14.62 -16.25 -2.67
CA LYS A 263 -15.63 -15.50 -3.43
C LYS A 263 -17.02 -15.56 -2.81
N ASP A 264 -17.26 -16.56 -1.93
CA ASP A 264 -18.59 -16.83 -1.35
C ASP A 264 -18.75 -16.22 0.05
N ILE A 265 -17.69 -15.58 0.58
CA ILE A 265 -17.71 -14.94 1.90
C ILE A 265 -18.39 -13.57 1.79
N ASP A 266 -19.44 -13.36 2.58
CA ASP A 266 -19.93 -12.02 2.87
C ASP A 266 -19.04 -11.38 3.95
N TYR A 267 -18.08 -10.58 3.49
CA TYR A 267 -17.08 -9.95 4.36
C TYR A 267 -17.69 -8.88 5.29
N ARG A 268 -18.81 -8.23 4.87
CA ARG A 268 -19.47 -7.24 5.72
C ARG A 268 -20.16 -7.93 6.89
N GLU A 269 -20.85 -9.02 6.60
CA GLU A 269 -21.50 -9.81 7.64
C GLU A 269 -20.47 -10.49 8.54
N LEU A 270 -19.37 -11.00 7.99
CA LEU A 270 -18.28 -11.57 8.77
C LEU A 270 -17.71 -10.55 9.78
N LEU A 271 -17.50 -9.30 9.34
CA LEU A 271 -17.01 -8.23 10.22
C LEU A 271 -18.01 -7.91 11.33
N LYS A 272 -19.31 -7.81 11.01
CA LYS A 272 -20.35 -7.55 12.01
C LYS A 272 -20.42 -8.67 13.07
N VAL A 273 -20.41 -9.94 12.63
CA VAL A 273 -20.44 -11.09 13.53
C VAL A 273 -19.20 -11.13 14.42
N TRP A 274 -18.02 -10.79 13.84
CA TRP A 274 -16.79 -10.73 14.62
C TRP A 274 -16.82 -9.61 15.66
N CYS A 275 -17.29 -8.40 15.30
CA CYS A 275 -17.47 -7.29 16.24
C CYS A 275 -18.47 -7.62 17.35
N ALA A 276 -19.59 -8.28 17.04
CA ALA A 276 -20.59 -8.69 18.02
C ALA A 276 -20.07 -9.72 19.04
N GLY A 277 -18.98 -10.40 18.76
CA GLY A 277 -18.29 -11.30 19.67
C GLY A 277 -17.27 -10.62 20.60
N MET A 278 -17.10 -9.30 20.49
CA MET A 278 -16.18 -8.52 21.34
C MET A 278 -16.88 -8.09 22.63
N PRO A 279 -16.13 -7.74 23.69
CA PRO A 279 -16.69 -7.18 24.92
C PRO A 279 -17.57 -5.94 24.63
N GLU A 280 -18.75 -5.90 25.21
CA GLU A 280 -19.73 -4.82 24.98
C GLU A 280 -19.17 -3.44 25.35
N GLU A 281 -18.36 -3.38 26.40
CA GLU A 281 -17.69 -2.17 26.88
C GLU A 281 -16.69 -1.57 25.88
N TRP A 282 -16.28 -2.30 24.83
CA TRP A 282 -15.42 -1.78 23.76
C TRP A 282 -16.19 -0.93 22.74
N GLY A 283 -17.53 -1.02 22.74
CA GLY A 283 -18.41 -0.19 21.95
C GLY A 283 -18.50 -0.54 20.46
N TYR A 284 -18.13 -1.77 20.06
CA TYR A 284 -18.16 -2.16 18.62
C TYR A 284 -19.56 -2.63 18.21
N THR A 285 -20.54 -1.76 18.43
CA THR A 285 -21.96 -2.00 18.13
C THR A 285 -22.43 -1.20 16.92
N PRO A 286 -23.52 -1.58 16.26
CA PRO A 286 -24.06 -0.85 15.11
C PRO A 286 -24.32 0.64 15.39
N GLU A 287 -24.74 0.98 16.63
CA GLU A 287 -25.08 2.35 17.07
C GLU A 287 -23.84 3.24 17.15
N ASN A 288 -22.68 2.66 17.46
CA ASN A 288 -21.39 3.35 17.57
C ASN A 288 -20.62 3.40 16.26
N MET A 289 -21.12 2.75 15.19
CA MET A 289 -20.49 2.75 13.89
C MET A 289 -20.57 4.14 13.26
N THR A 290 -19.42 4.77 12.96
CA THR A 290 -19.36 6.14 12.43
C THR A 290 -19.31 6.20 10.91
N GLU A 291 -18.94 5.08 10.25
CA GLU A 291 -18.87 4.98 8.79
C GLU A 291 -19.37 3.61 8.30
N PRO A 292 -19.87 3.53 7.06
CA PRO A 292 -20.26 2.24 6.48
C PRO A 292 -19.05 1.32 6.29
N ILE A 293 -19.28 0.00 6.42
CA ILE A 293 -18.24 -1.01 6.12
C ILE A 293 -17.85 -0.94 4.65
N ARG A 294 -16.57 -0.70 4.39
CA ARG A 294 -15.97 -0.59 3.05
C ARG A 294 -14.87 -1.63 2.88
N GLY A 295 -14.67 -2.09 1.64
CA GLY A 295 -13.63 -3.05 1.33
C GLY A 295 -12.71 -2.60 0.19
N ALA A 296 -11.48 -3.12 0.22
CA ALA A 296 -10.50 -2.94 -0.84
C ALA A 296 -9.68 -4.22 -1.06
N ALA A 297 -9.20 -4.42 -2.28
CA ALA A 297 -8.26 -5.48 -2.58
C ALA A 297 -6.83 -5.05 -2.26
N LEU A 298 -6.00 -6.03 -1.85
CA LEU A 298 -4.60 -5.89 -1.49
C LEU A 298 -3.75 -6.64 -2.51
N PRO A 299 -3.18 -5.95 -3.50
CA PRO A 299 -2.34 -6.57 -4.53
C PRO A 299 -0.93 -6.80 -4.00
N MET A 300 -0.52 -8.07 -3.82
CA MET A 300 0.67 -8.45 -3.08
C MET A 300 1.80 -8.99 -3.97
N ALA A 301 3.03 -8.87 -3.46
CA ALA A 301 4.22 -9.60 -3.94
C ALA A 301 4.47 -9.48 -5.45
N PHE A 302 4.42 -8.27 -5.98
CA PHE A 302 4.61 -7.97 -7.40
C PHE A 302 3.59 -8.64 -8.31
N ASN A 303 2.31 -8.56 -7.96
CA ASN A 303 1.25 -9.17 -8.76
C ASN A 303 0.94 -8.42 -10.07
N ARG A 304 1.68 -7.37 -10.39
CA ARG A 304 1.63 -6.68 -11.69
C ARG A 304 3.03 -6.33 -12.15
N GLN A 305 3.38 -6.77 -13.35
CA GLN A 305 4.68 -6.55 -13.99
C GLN A 305 4.51 -6.38 -15.51
N PRO A 306 5.48 -5.77 -16.21
CA PRO A 306 6.70 -5.16 -15.69
C PRO A 306 6.43 -3.84 -14.95
N HIS A 307 7.31 -3.47 -13.99
CA HIS A 307 7.20 -2.21 -13.25
C HIS A 307 7.65 -0.99 -14.05
N TYR A 308 8.31 -1.21 -15.17
CA TYR A 308 8.68 -0.20 -16.15
C TYR A 308 8.46 -0.71 -17.58
N THR A 309 7.90 0.12 -18.44
CA THR A 309 7.83 -0.11 -19.89
C THR A 309 7.60 1.20 -20.64
N ARG A 310 8.46 1.53 -21.60
CA ARG A 310 8.27 2.61 -22.58
C ARG A 310 7.80 3.96 -21.99
N GLY A 311 8.49 4.44 -20.95
CA GLY A 311 8.17 5.70 -20.27
C GLY A 311 7.08 5.61 -19.20
N PHE A 312 6.56 4.41 -18.91
CA PHE A 312 5.52 4.16 -17.96
C PHE A 312 6.04 3.35 -16.75
N LEU A 313 5.90 3.87 -15.53
CA LEU A 313 6.34 3.24 -14.29
C LEU A 313 5.15 2.89 -13.39
N LEU A 314 5.27 1.82 -12.62
CA LEU A 314 4.28 1.41 -11.62
C LEU A 314 4.86 1.56 -10.21
N VAL A 315 4.15 2.21 -9.29
CA VAL A 315 4.51 2.36 -7.87
C VAL A 315 3.38 1.91 -6.95
N GLY A 316 3.70 1.44 -5.76
CA GLY A 316 2.74 1.03 -4.75
C GLY A 316 1.78 -0.08 -5.25
N ASP A 317 0.50 0.04 -4.89
CA ASP A 317 -0.53 -0.94 -5.25
C ASP A 317 -0.72 -1.09 -6.77
N ALA A 318 -0.43 -0.05 -7.55
CA ALA A 318 -0.47 -0.14 -9.01
C ALA A 318 0.53 -1.17 -9.55
N GLY A 319 1.68 -1.32 -8.89
CA GLY A 319 2.69 -2.36 -9.15
C GLY A 319 2.53 -3.63 -8.32
N GLY A 320 1.47 -3.74 -7.51
CA GLY A 320 1.24 -4.90 -6.67
C GLY A 320 2.26 -5.05 -5.54
N MET A 321 2.63 -3.96 -4.87
CA MET A 321 3.75 -3.91 -3.93
C MET A 321 3.34 -4.07 -2.46
N VAL A 322 2.13 -4.55 -2.17
CA VAL A 322 1.71 -4.83 -0.79
C VAL A 322 2.52 -5.99 -0.23
N ASN A 323 2.96 -5.85 1.03
CA ASN A 323 3.69 -6.88 1.76
C ASN A 323 2.83 -8.15 1.90
N PRO A 324 3.29 -9.31 1.40
CA PRO A 324 2.51 -10.54 1.44
C PRO A 324 2.41 -11.18 2.83
N PHE A 325 3.24 -10.77 3.80
CA PHE A 325 3.20 -11.32 5.14
C PHE A 325 2.07 -10.75 6.00
N ASN A 326 1.88 -9.43 5.97
CA ASN A 326 0.98 -8.73 6.88
C ASN A 326 -0.05 -7.81 6.19
N GLY A 327 0.02 -7.66 4.86
CA GLY A 327 -0.89 -6.78 4.12
C GLY A 327 -0.55 -5.29 4.19
N GLU A 328 0.61 -4.91 4.74
CA GLU A 328 1.06 -3.53 4.77
C GLU A 328 1.34 -3.02 3.35
N GLY A 329 0.76 -1.86 3.00
CA GLY A 329 0.95 -1.24 1.70
C GLY A 329 1.62 0.13 1.75
N ILE A 330 1.41 0.91 2.82
CA ILE A 330 1.82 2.33 2.88
C ILE A 330 3.34 2.49 2.79
N ALA A 331 4.11 1.78 3.62
CA ALA A 331 5.57 1.87 3.59
C ALA A 331 6.14 1.53 2.21
N TYR A 332 5.69 0.42 1.62
CA TYR A 332 6.14 -0.03 0.30
C TYR A 332 5.69 0.90 -0.83
N ALA A 333 4.53 1.53 -0.68
CA ALA A 333 4.05 2.54 -1.61
C ALA A 333 4.97 3.78 -1.60
N MET A 334 5.31 4.28 -0.42
CA MET A 334 6.20 5.43 -0.26
C MET A 334 7.63 5.11 -0.73
N GLU A 335 8.19 3.99 -0.30
CA GLU A 335 9.54 3.56 -0.70
C GLU A 335 9.66 3.33 -2.21
N SER A 336 8.69 2.65 -2.83
CA SER A 336 8.72 2.46 -4.29
C SER A 336 8.61 3.78 -5.05
N GLY A 337 7.87 4.73 -4.50
CA GLY A 337 7.79 6.10 -5.01
C GLY A 337 9.11 6.84 -4.94
N GLN A 338 9.82 6.75 -3.83
CA GLN A 338 11.16 7.32 -3.63
C GLN A 338 12.17 6.69 -4.60
N ILE A 339 12.16 5.35 -4.74
CA ILE A 339 13.04 4.63 -5.67
C ILE A 339 12.76 5.04 -7.12
N ALA A 340 11.48 5.10 -7.52
CA ALA A 340 11.09 5.54 -8.86
C ALA A 340 11.57 6.97 -9.14
N ALA A 341 11.39 7.88 -8.20
CA ALA A 341 11.88 9.26 -8.32
C ALA A 341 13.40 9.31 -8.51
N GLY A 342 14.17 8.57 -7.72
CA GLY A 342 15.63 8.50 -7.85
C GLY A 342 16.08 8.00 -9.23
N VAL A 343 15.42 6.97 -9.75
CA VAL A 343 15.70 6.43 -11.10
C VAL A 343 15.33 7.44 -12.19
N ILE A 344 14.18 8.10 -12.08
CA ILE A 344 13.73 9.12 -13.04
C ILE A 344 14.71 10.30 -13.09
N VAL A 345 15.13 10.82 -11.93
CA VAL A 345 16.12 11.92 -11.85
C VAL A 345 17.41 11.52 -12.56
N GLN A 346 17.92 10.31 -12.28
CA GLN A 346 19.12 9.81 -12.95
C GLN A 346 18.94 9.65 -14.46
N ALA A 347 17.76 9.21 -14.89
CA ALA A 347 17.44 9.05 -16.30
C ALA A 347 17.39 10.40 -17.03
N LEU A 348 16.68 11.39 -16.47
CA LEU A 348 16.54 12.71 -17.09
C LEU A 348 17.85 13.51 -17.12
N ALA A 349 18.80 13.21 -16.24
CA ALA A 349 20.14 13.75 -16.28
C ALA A 349 21.00 13.20 -17.46
N ARG A 350 20.56 12.14 -18.17
CA ARG A 350 21.28 11.59 -19.33
C ARG A 350 21.02 12.40 -20.59
N GLN A 351 22.07 12.61 -21.39
CA GLN A 351 21.99 13.41 -22.62
C GLN A 351 21.35 12.67 -23.79
N THR A 352 21.41 11.33 -23.80
CA THR A 352 20.91 10.50 -24.91
C THR A 352 19.67 9.71 -24.52
N ASP A 353 18.74 9.52 -25.46
CA ASP A 353 17.53 8.73 -25.25
C ASP A 353 17.85 7.27 -24.86
N LEU A 354 18.88 6.68 -25.46
CA LEU A 354 19.33 5.34 -25.08
C LEU A 354 19.85 5.29 -23.64
N GLY A 355 20.58 6.33 -23.21
CA GLY A 355 21.04 6.44 -21.82
C GLY A 355 19.92 6.61 -20.83
N ARG A 356 18.90 7.40 -21.20
CA ARG A 356 17.67 7.58 -20.40
C ARG A 356 16.91 6.25 -20.24
N GLU A 357 16.69 5.55 -21.35
CA GLU A 357 15.96 4.28 -21.34
C GLU A 357 16.68 3.22 -20.49
N ARG A 358 17.99 3.05 -20.63
CA ARG A 358 18.79 2.14 -19.81
C ARG A 358 18.72 2.46 -18.30
N ALA A 359 18.70 3.74 -17.95
CA ALA A 359 18.54 4.15 -16.54
C ALA A 359 17.15 3.78 -16.01
N LEU A 360 16.09 3.98 -16.80
CA LEU A 360 14.72 3.64 -16.42
C LEU A 360 14.50 2.12 -16.30
N GLU A 361 15.13 1.33 -17.17
CA GLU A 361 15.13 -0.14 -17.14
C GLU A 361 15.78 -0.70 -15.87
N ALA A 362 16.57 0.07 -15.14
CA ALA A 362 17.11 -0.34 -13.84
C ALA A 362 16.04 -0.41 -12.73
N TYR A 363 14.93 0.33 -12.84
CA TYR A 363 13.89 0.38 -11.81
C TYR A 363 13.33 -1.00 -11.41
N PRO A 364 12.86 -1.86 -12.34
CA PRO A 364 12.43 -3.21 -11.99
C PRO A 364 13.52 -4.06 -11.32
N THR A 365 14.78 -3.89 -11.73
CA THR A 365 15.90 -4.62 -11.14
C THR A 365 16.15 -4.19 -9.69
N ILE A 366 16.16 -2.89 -9.43
CA ILE A 366 16.32 -2.33 -8.07
C ILE A 366 15.21 -2.85 -7.15
N LEU A 367 13.95 -2.82 -7.61
CA LEU A 367 12.83 -3.36 -6.83
C LEU A 367 13.00 -4.85 -6.51
N LYS A 368 13.46 -5.65 -7.49
CA LYS A 368 13.74 -7.07 -7.29
C LYS A 368 14.90 -7.32 -6.33
N ASP A 369 15.91 -6.46 -6.37
CA ASP A 369 17.06 -6.57 -5.46
C ASP A 369 16.66 -6.26 -4.01
N ILE A 370 15.79 -5.27 -3.80
CA ILE A 370 15.35 -4.85 -2.48
C ILE A 370 14.28 -5.80 -1.90
N TYR A 371 13.26 -6.15 -2.70
CA TYR A 371 12.07 -6.84 -2.18
C TYR A 371 11.91 -8.27 -2.69
N GLY A 372 12.56 -8.65 -3.80
CA GLY A 372 12.25 -9.88 -4.53
C GLY A 372 12.40 -11.15 -3.70
N GLY A 373 13.49 -11.28 -2.94
CA GLY A 373 13.69 -12.42 -2.04
C GLY A 373 12.69 -12.44 -0.90
N TYR A 374 12.48 -11.30 -0.26
CA TYR A 374 11.52 -11.14 0.84
C TYR A 374 10.07 -11.45 0.37
N TYR A 375 9.66 -10.96 -0.79
CA TYR A 375 8.32 -11.25 -1.34
C TYR A 375 8.17 -12.72 -1.74
N SER A 376 9.25 -13.37 -2.16
CA SER A 376 9.21 -14.81 -2.43
C SER A 376 9.03 -15.63 -1.15
N LEU A 377 9.72 -15.27 -0.06
CA LEU A 377 9.48 -15.83 1.27
C LEU A 377 8.02 -15.63 1.70
N GLY A 378 7.50 -14.41 1.53
CA GLY A 378 6.11 -14.09 1.85
C GLY A 378 5.10 -14.91 1.05
N ARG A 379 5.36 -15.21 -0.22
CA ARG A 379 4.51 -16.15 -0.99
C ARG A 379 4.50 -17.55 -0.41
N GLY A 380 5.65 -18.02 0.06
CA GLY A 380 5.75 -19.29 0.80
C GLY A 380 4.93 -19.26 2.10
N PHE A 381 5.05 -18.18 2.86
CA PHE A 381 4.27 -17.95 4.06
C PHE A 381 2.76 -17.94 3.79
N VAL A 382 2.29 -17.20 2.77
CA VAL A 382 0.87 -17.15 2.36
C VAL A 382 0.33 -18.57 2.05
N LYS A 383 1.11 -19.40 1.38
CA LYS A 383 0.73 -20.81 1.13
C LYS A 383 0.64 -21.61 2.42
N ALA A 384 1.57 -21.41 3.36
CA ALA A 384 1.59 -22.11 4.64
C ALA A 384 0.37 -21.73 5.50
N ILE A 385 0.10 -20.43 5.70
CA ILE A 385 -1.05 -19.99 6.50
C ILE A 385 -2.39 -20.22 5.82
N GLY A 386 -2.41 -20.45 4.52
CA GLY A 386 -3.59 -20.94 3.80
C GLY A 386 -4.06 -22.33 4.26
N ASN A 387 -3.21 -23.09 4.98
CA ASN A 387 -3.57 -24.35 5.60
C ASN A 387 -4.07 -24.13 7.04
N PRO A 388 -5.35 -24.44 7.36
CA PRO A 388 -5.90 -24.24 8.70
C PRO A 388 -5.17 -24.98 9.83
N LEU A 389 -4.54 -26.13 9.54
CA LEU A 389 -3.75 -26.87 10.54
C LEU A 389 -2.48 -26.10 10.91
N VAL A 390 -1.79 -25.52 9.92
CA VAL A 390 -0.60 -24.69 10.15
C VAL A 390 -0.95 -23.45 10.95
N MET A 391 -2.06 -22.77 10.60
CA MET A 391 -2.56 -21.61 11.34
C MET A 391 -2.86 -21.95 12.80
N ARG A 392 -3.57 -23.07 13.04
CA ARG A 392 -3.91 -23.50 14.41
C ARG A 392 -2.66 -23.84 15.21
N MET A 393 -1.73 -24.57 14.64
CA MET A 393 -0.45 -24.92 15.31
C MET A 393 0.36 -23.67 15.63
N ALA A 394 0.45 -22.72 14.70
CA ALA A 394 1.15 -21.45 14.90
C ALA A 394 0.51 -20.62 16.02
N ALA A 395 -0.83 -20.53 16.07
CA ALA A 395 -1.53 -19.82 17.12
C ALA A 395 -1.40 -20.51 18.50
N GLN A 396 -1.52 -21.84 18.56
CA GLN A 396 -1.51 -22.58 19.82
C GLN A 396 -0.10 -22.73 20.44
N HIS A 397 0.93 -22.90 19.61
CA HIS A 397 2.29 -23.17 20.08
C HIS A 397 3.26 -22.01 19.81
N GLY A 398 3.10 -21.26 18.72
CA GLY A 398 3.99 -20.17 18.38
C GLY A 398 3.92 -19.00 19.36
N LEU A 399 2.70 -18.57 19.70
CA LEU A 399 2.46 -17.39 20.55
C LEU A 399 2.99 -17.54 21.98
N THR A 400 3.19 -18.75 22.45
CA THR A 400 3.73 -19.03 23.80
C THR A 400 5.25 -18.79 23.92
N HIS A 401 5.95 -18.52 22.80
CA HIS A 401 7.39 -18.33 22.77
C HIS A 401 7.77 -16.87 22.41
N PRO A 402 8.01 -15.97 23.39
CA PRO A 402 8.24 -14.53 23.11
C PRO A 402 9.42 -14.27 22.17
N LEU A 403 10.52 -15.04 22.29
CA LEU A 403 11.68 -14.87 21.43
C LEU A 403 11.38 -15.24 19.96
N LEU A 404 10.61 -16.32 19.75
CA LEU A 404 10.14 -16.68 18.41
C LEU A 404 9.23 -15.60 17.86
N MET A 405 8.35 -15.03 18.68
CA MET A 405 7.43 -14.00 18.25
C MET A 405 8.11 -12.66 17.94
N LYS A 406 9.20 -12.31 18.65
CA LYS A 406 10.06 -11.19 18.24
C LYS A 406 10.68 -11.41 16.86
N PHE A 407 11.18 -12.62 16.59
CA PHE A 407 11.67 -12.97 15.25
C PHE A 407 10.57 -12.87 14.19
N VAL A 408 9.37 -13.41 14.50
CA VAL A 408 8.21 -13.34 13.61
C VAL A 408 7.81 -11.89 13.36
N LEU A 409 7.75 -11.03 14.37
CA LEU A 409 7.48 -9.60 14.22
C LEU A 409 8.45 -8.93 13.25
N LYS A 410 9.77 -9.12 13.47
CA LYS A 410 10.81 -8.57 12.58
C LYS A 410 10.64 -9.06 11.14
N LEU A 411 10.33 -10.35 10.97
CA LEU A 411 10.11 -10.95 9.65
C LEU A 411 8.84 -10.39 8.98
N LEU A 412 7.70 -10.40 9.68
CA LEU A 412 6.41 -9.98 9.09
C LEU A 412 6.37 -8.49 8.75
N ALA A 413 7.00 -7.65 9.58
CA ALA A 413 7.07 -6.21 9.37
C ALA A 413 8.28 -5.78 8.50
N ASN A 414 9.14 -6.74 8.11
CA ASN A 414 10.38 -6.47 7.37
C ASN A 414 11.26 -5.42 8.08
N LEU A 415 11.38 -5.56 9.38
CA LEU A 415 12.14 -4.65 10.26
C LEU A 415 13.45 -5.31 10.66
N THR A 416 14.47 -5.11 9.83
CA THR A 416 15.83 -5.62 10.04
C THR A 416 16.85 -4.57 9.66
N ASP A 417 17.97 -4.52 10.37
CA ASP A 417 19.12 -3.76 9.93
C ASP A 417 19.88 -4.51 8.82
N PRO A 418 20.15 -3.87 7.69
CA PRO A 418 20.84 -4.51 6.57
C PRO A 418 22.31 -4.79 6.87
N GLN A 419 22.92 -4.02 7.80
CA GLN A 419 24.31 -4.13 8.25
C GLN A 419 24.37 -3.91 9.76
N GLY A 420 25.19 -4.69 10.45
CA GLY A 420 25.43 -4.51 11.89
C GLY A 420 24.30 -4.99 12.82
N GLY A 421 23.24 -5.58 12.28
CA GLY A 421 22.10 -6.07 13.06
C GLY A 421 22.39 -7.31 13.92
N ASP A 422 21.40 -7.69 14.72
CA ASP A 422 21.46 -8.84 15.61
C ASP A 422 21.44 -10.20 14.85
N ALA A 423 21.40 -11.31 15.59
CA ALA A 423 21.35 -12.64 14.99
C ALA A 423 20.07 -12.87 14.18
N MET A 424 18.93 -12.32 14.61
CA MET A 424 17.65 -12.43 13.89
C MET A 424 17.69 -11.66 12.57
N ASP A 425 18.29 -10.47 12.53
CA ASP A 425 18.48 -9.69 11.32
C ASP A 425 19.31 -10.43 10.29
N ARG A 426 20.42 -11.03 10.73
CA ARG A 426 21.29 -11.83 9.87
C ARG A 426 20.57 -13.04 9.27
N ILE A 427 19.74 -13.74 10.07
CA ILE A 427 18.97 -14.88 9.60
C ILE A 427 17.91 -14.42 8.59
N ILE A 428 17.11 -13.40 8.90
CA ILE A 428 16.05 -12.91 8.01
C ILE A 428 16.63 -12.40 6.70
N ASN A 429 17.68 -11.58 6.76
CA ASN A 429 18.37 -11.05 5.58
C ASN A 429 19.04 -12.17 4.76
N GLY A 430 19.60 -13.19 5.44
CA GLY A 430 20.15 -14.37 4.80
C GLY A 430 19.10 -15.18 4.05
N LEU A 431 17.96 -15.46 4.69
CA LEU A 431 16.83 -16.16 4.06
C LEU A 431 16.32 -15.40 2.82
N ALA A 432 16.18 -14.09 2.91
CA ALA A 432 15.77 -13.26 1.76
C ALA A 432 16.78 -13.30 0.60
N LYS A 433 18.09 -13.35 0.90
CA LYS A 433 19.15 -13.41 -0.12
C LYS A 433 19.21 -14.76 -0.86
N VAL A 434 19.00 -15.89 -0.15
CA VAL A 434 19.06 -17.23 -0.78
C VAL A 434 17.77 -17.64 -1.45
N THR A 435 16.67 -16.93 -1.19
CA THR A 435 15.38 -17.21 -1.81
C THR A 435 15.34 -16.65 -3.23
N PRO A 436 14.84 -17.42 -4.24
CA PRO A 436 14.69 -16.93 -5.61
C PRO A 436 13.88 -15.63 -5.66
N ARG A 437 14.40 -14.63 -6.36
CA ARG A 437 13.78 -13.30 -6.45
C ARG A 437 12.44 -13.33 -7.19
N ALA A 438 11.46 -12.56 -6.72
CA ALA A 438 10.08 -12.48 -7.25
C ALA A 438 10.02 -11.92 -8.69
#